data_e4da9efd79ba69a5a2cb8d3b916ec528
#
_entry.id   e4da9efd79ba69a5a2cb8d3b916ec528
#
_cell.length_a   1.000
_cell.length_b   1.000
_cell.length_c   1.000
_cell.angle_alpha   90.00
_cell.angle_beta   90.00
_cell.angle_gamma   90.00
#
_symmetry.space_group_name_H-M   'P 1'
#
loop_
_entity.id
_entity.type
_entity.pdbx_description
1 polymer ?
#
loop_
_entity_poly.entity_id
_entity_poly.type
_entity_poly.pdbx_seq_one_letter_code
_entity_poly.pdbx_strand_id
1 'polypeptide(L)'
;WPAVRIQAWNALLPARAIENQCFVVGVNRVGVDGVDNIHNGNSQLLDPLGNCLLNLDENEAHKTVMLEKEKLHSIRMKFPFLSDAEKFTLT
;
A
#
# COMPACT_ATOMS: atom_id res chain seq x y z
N TRP A 1 -13.54 -0.11 1.87
CA TRP A 1 -13.08 -1.36 2.49
C TRP A 1 -13.66 -1.50 3.90
N PRO A 2 -14.51 -2.48 4.15
CA PRO A 2 -15.16 -2.64 5.44
C PRO A 2 -14.24 -3.26 6.50
N ALA A 3 -14.51 -2.93 7.77
CA ALA A 3 -13.71 -3.37 8.91
C ALA A 3 -13.61 -4.89 9.02
N VAL A 4 -14.66 -5.63 8.64
CA VAL A 4 -14.65 -7.11 8.70
C VAL A 4 -13.57 -7.73 7.81
N ARG A 5 -13.03 -6.98 6.87
CA ARG A 5 -11.98 -7.44 5.93
C ARG A 5 -10.66 -6.72 6.14
N ILE A 6 -10.46 -6.09 7.29
CA ILE A 6 -9.26 -5.29 7.54
C ILE A 6 -7.97 -6.13 7.51
N GLN A 7 -8.06 -7.39 7.89
CA GLN A 7 -6.89 -8.28 7.86
C GLN A 7 -6.35 -8.43 6.43
N ALA A 8 -7.23 -8.59 5.45
CA ALA A 8 -6.82 -8.64 4.04
C ALA A 8 -6.24 -7.30 3.57
N TRP A 9 -6.83 -6.19 3.96
CA TRP A 9 -6.31 -4.85 3.69
C TRP A 9 -4.86 -4.71 4.17
N ASN A 10 -4.63 -5.07 5.45
CA ASN A 10 -3.31 -4.95 6.07
C ASN A 10 -2.27 -5.92 5.49
N ALA A 11 -2.70 -7.03 4.92
CA ALA A 11 -1.79 -8.00 4.29
C ALA A 11 -1.47 -7.64 2.84
N LEU A 12 -2.47 -7.21 2.07
CA LEU A 12 -2.31 -7.00 0.64
C LEU A 12 -1.55 -5.73 0.27
N LEU A 13 -1.70 -4.65 1.05
CA LEU A 13 -1.00 -3.41 0.74
C LEU A 13 0.52 -3.57 0.76
N PRO A 14 1.14 -4.12 1.82
CA PRO A 14 2.58 -4.36 1.79
C PRO A 14 2.99 -5.38 0.73
N ALA A 15 2.17 -6.39 0.46
CA ALA A 15 2.47 -7.37 -0.58
C ALA A 15 2.56 -6.69 -1.96
N ARG A 16 1.64 -5.78 -2.27
CA ARG A 16 1.66 -5.03 -3.53
C ARG A 16 2.88 -4.13 -3.66
N ALA A 17 3.30 -3.51 -2.55
CA ALA A 17 4.51 -2.68 -2.51
C ALA A 17 5.76 -3.52 -2.83
N ILE A 18 5.88 -4.69 -2.21
CA ILE A 18 7.01 -5.59 -2.41
C ILE A 18 7.04 -6.13 -3.83
N GLU A 19 5.93 -6.68 -4.32
CA GLU A 19 5.84 -7.28 -5.66
C GLU A 19 6.18 -6.32 -6.79
N ASN A 20 5.74 -5.07 -6.65
CA ASN A 20 5.89 -4.05 -7.68
C ASN A 20 7.06 -3.11 -7.43
N GLN A 21 7.79 -3.30 -6.34
CA GLN A 21 8.90 -2.45 -5.93
C GLN A 21 8.54 -0.96 -6.01
N CYS A 22 7.46 -0.59 -5.36
CA CYS A 22 6.96 0.79 -5.38
C CYS A 22 6.42 1.19 -4.00
N PHE A 23 6.28 2.51 -3.80
CA PHE A 23 5.49 3.02 -2.70
C PHE A 23 4.01 2.71 -2.98
N VAL A 24 3.28 2.35 -1.93
CA VAL A 24 1.83 2.10 -2.02
C VAL A 24 1.12 2.96 -0.99
N VAL A 25 0.09 3.65 -1.46
CA VAL A 25 -0.81 4.41 -0.59
C VAL A 25 -2.19 3.77 -0.67
N GLY A 26 -2.67 3.29 0.46
CA GLY A 26 -4.05 2.83 0.60
C GLY A 26 -4.84 3.84 1.43
N VAL A 27 -5.88 4.40 0.85
CA VAL A 27 -6.75 5.36 1.55
C VAL A 27 -8.10 4.72 1.78
N ASN A 28 -8.51 4.65 3.04
CA ASN A 28 -9.79 4.08 3.43
C ASN A 28 -10.58 5.08 4.29
N ARG A 29 -11.89 5.03 4.19
CA ARG A 29 -12.77 5.86 4.99
C ARG A 29 -12.89 5.35 6.42
N VAL A 30 -13.34 6.18 7.33
CA VAL A 30 -13.80 5.81 8.66
C VAL A 30 -15.29 6.06 8.78
N GLY A 31 -15.96 5.35 9.68
CA GLY A 31 -17.38 5.54 9.95
C GLY A 31 -18.26 4.42 9.40
N VAL A 32 -19.56 4.64 9.48
CA VAL A 32 -20.58 3.67 9.04
C VAL A 32 -21.15 4.15 7.71
N ASP A 33 -21.27 3.24 6.75
CA ASP A 33 -21.82 3.57 5.43
C ASP A 33 -23.37 3.48 5.43
N GLY A 34 -23.99 3.74 4.27
CA GLY A 34 -25.44 3.78 4.12
C GLY A 34 -26.15 2.43 4.28
N VAL A 35 -25.40 1.32 4.35
CA VAL A 35 -25.93 -0.04 4.56
C VAL A 35 -25.35 -0.69 5.83
N ASP A 36 -24.99 0.15 6.78
CA ASP A 36 -24.51 -0.22 8.12
C ASP A 36 -23.19 -1.00 8.16
N ASN A 37 -22.38 -0.95 7.11
CA ASN A 37 -21.02 -1.46 7.14
C ASN A 37 -20.09 -0.50 7.89
N ILE A 38 -19.35 -1.03 8.84
CA ILE A 38 -18.33 -0.26 9.56
C ILE A 38 -17.05 -0.23 8.73
N HIS A 39 -16.50 0.99 8.54
CA HIS A 39 -15.20 1.22 7.92
C HIS A 39 -14.26 1.79 8.98
N ASN A 40 -13.15 1.12 9.22
CA ASN A 40 -12.26 1.48 10.31
C ASN A 40 -10.93 2.11 9.84
N GLY A 41 -10.92 2.69 8.67
CA GLY A 41 -9.78 3.44 8.18
C GLY A 41 -8.56 2.59 7.89
N ASN A 42 -7.51 2.76 8.68
CA ASN A 42 -6.20 2.15 8.46
C ASN A 42 -5.58 2.54 7.12
N SER A 43 -5.77 3.80 6.73
CA SER A 43 -5.08 4.38 5.59
C SER A 43 -3.59 4.32 5.84
N GLN A 44 -2.82 3.82 4.86
CA GLN A 44 -1.42 3.47 5.05
C GLN A 44 -0.57 3.94 3.88
N LEU A 45 0.69 4.21 4.20
CA LEU A 45 1.75 4.39 3.24
C LEU A 45 2.82 3.33 3.48
N LEU A 46 3.11 2.53 2.46
CA LEU A 46 4.10 1.47 2.48
C LEU A 46 5.28 1.86 1.59
N ASP A 47 6.49 1.49 2.01
CA ASP A 47 7.66 1.62 1.16
C ASP A 47 7.83 0.39 0.24
N PRO A 48 8.76 0.44 -0.73
CA PRO A 48 8.96 -0.69 -1.65
C PRO A 48 9.44 -2.00 -1.01
N LEU A 49 9.83 -1.98 0.25
CA LEU A 49 10.18 -3.17 1.02
C LEU A 49 9.02 -3.68 1.88
N GLY A 50 7.86 -3.03 1.79
CA GLY A 50 6.67 -3.40 2.55
C GLY A 50 6.62 -2.82 3.96
N ASN A 51 7.54 -1.93 4.33
CA ASN A 51 7.51 -1.27 5.63
C ASN A 51 6.42 -0.21 5.67
N CYS A 52 5.65 -0.19 6.75
CA CYS A 52 4.64 0.84 6.96
C CYS A 52 5.30 2.13 7.45
N LEU A 53 5.28 3.17 6.61
CA LEU A 53 5.83 4.47 6.94
C LEU A 53 4.84 5.35 7.68
N LEU A 54 3.55 5.12 7.45
CA LEU A 54 2.47 5.87 8.06
C LEU A 54 1.21 5.03 8.11
N ASN A 55 0.53 5.04 9.25
CA ASN A 55 -0.81 4.48 9.41
C ASN A 55 -1.67 5.49 10.18
N LEU A 56 -2.81 5.86 9.65
CA LEU A 56 -3.71 6.83 10.27
C LEU A 56 -4.68 6.18 11.27
N ASP A 57 -4.58 4.87 11.47
CA ASP A 57 -5.42 4.09 12.38
C ASP A 57 -6.91 4.29 12.06
N GLU A 58 -7.76 4.33 13.09
CA GLU A 58 -9.21 4.49 12.94
C GLU A 58 -9.66 5.96 12.99
N ASN A 59 -8.71 6.89 12.88
CA ASN A 59 -8.99 8.31 13.01
C ASN A 59 -9.28 8.95 11.66
N GLU A 60 -10.25 9.86 11.63
CA GLU A 60 -10.42 10.79 10.52
C GLU A 60 -9.27 11.80 10.56
N ALA A 61 -8.37 11.71 9.60
CA ALA A 61 -7.15 12.51 9.58
C ALA A 61 -6.60 12.68 8.16
N HIS A 62 -5.63 13.57 8.04
CA HIS A 62 -4.83 13.70 6.82
C HIS A 62 -3.37 13.93 7.20
N LYS A 63 -2.48 13.52 6.33
CA LYS A 63 -1.03 13.72 6.47
C LYS A 63 -0.42 14.00 5.11
N THR A 64 0.62 14.81 5.12
CA THR A 64 1.48 15.03 3.96
C THR A 64 2.82 14.36 4.24
N VAL A 65 3.28 13.54 3.30
CA VAL A 65 4.54 12.80 3.42
C VAL A 65 5.37 13.06 2.17
N MET A 66 6.67 13.31 2.38
CA MET A 66 7.61 13.42 1.27
C MET A 66 8.14 12.03 0.91
N LEU A 67 8.06 11.68 -0.37
CA LEU A 67 8.62 10.45 -0.90
C LEU A 67 9.90 10.78 -1.67
N GLU A 68 10.96 10.04 -1.39
CA GLU A 68 12.25 10.23 -2.06
C GLU A 68 12.41 9.26 -3.23
N LYS A 69 12.55 9.79 -4.42
CA LYS A 69 12.75 9.01 -5.64
C LYS A 69 14.04 8.19 -5.60
N GLU A 70 15.08 8.72 -4.98
CA GLU A 70 16.37 8.06 -4.82
C GLU A 70 16.24 6.77 -4.00
N LYS A 71 15.40 6.77 -2.97
CA LYS A 71 15.13 5.58 -2.18
C LYS A 71 14.51 4.47 -3.03
N LEU A 72 13.56 4.81 -3.88
CA LEU A 72 12.96 3.87 -4.81
C LEU A 72 13.99 3.27 -5.77
N HIS A 73 14.81 4.11 -6.40
CA HIS A 73 15.85 3.66 -7.30
C HIS A 73 16.89 2.79 -6.61
N SER A 74 17.31 3.16 -5.41
CA SER A 74 18.28 2.40 -4.62
C SER A 74 17.78 0.97 -4.33
N ILE A 75 16.51 0.84 -3.93
CA ILE A 75 15.91 -0.46 -3.65
C ILE A 75 15.83 -1.31 -4.92
N ARG A 76 15.41 -0.73 -6.03
CA ARG A 76 15.29 -1.43 -7.31
C ARG A 76 16.64 -1.88 -7.87
N MET A 77 17.70 -1.12 -7.62
CA MET A 77 19.05 -1.52 -8.01
C MET A 77 19.59 -2.64 -7.13
N LYS A 78 19.30 -2.60 -5.82
CA LYS A 78 19.74 -3.61 -4.87
C LYS A 78 19.02 -4.95 -5.07
N PHE A 79 17.74 -4.91 -5.46
CA PHE A 79 16.90 -6.09 -5.69
C PHE A 79 16.23 -6.00 -7.07
N PRO A 80 16.96 -6.26 -8.17
CA PRO A 80 16.46 -5.96 -9.52
C PRO A 80 15.55 -7.05 -10.10
N PHE A 81 14.69 -7.68 -9.30
CA PHE A 81 13.87 -8.81 -9.75
C PHE A 81 12.80 -8.44 -10.78
N LEU A 82 12.40 -7.16 -10.89
CA LEU A 82 11.46 -6.75 -11.94
C LEU A 82 12.05 -6.94 -13.34
N SER A 83 13.37 -6.90 -13.48
CA SER A 83 14.04 -7.15 -14.74
C SER A 83 14.04 -8.63 -15.15
N ASP A 84 13.66 -9.52 -14.24
CA ASP A 84 13.59 -10.96 -14.50
C ASP A 84 12.28 -11.35 -15.19
N ALA A 85 11.36 -10.40 -15.36
CA ALA A 85 10.11 -10.66 -16.05
C ALA A 85 10.35 -11.05 -17.51
N GLU A 86 9.74 -12.15 -17.94
CA GLU A 86 9.83 -12.61 -19.32
C GLU A 86 9.00 -11.73 -20.25
N LYS A 87 9.55 -11.50 -21.45
CA LYS A 87 8.82 -10.80 -22.51
C LYS A 87 8.04 -11.84 -23.32
N PHE A 88 6.76 -11.60 -23.50
CA PHE A 88 5.92 -12.47 -24.32
C PHE A 88 4.84 -11.64 -25.00
N THR A 89 4.28 -12.21 -26.07
CA THR A 89 3.20 -11.59 -26.82
C THR A 89 2.03 -12.57 -26.88
N LEU A 90 0.84 -12.07 -26.56
CA LEU A 90 -0.41 -12.83 -26.73
C LEU A 90 -0.93 -12.61 -28.14
N THR A 91 -1.23 -13.70 -28.85
CA THR A 91 -1.78 -13.69 -30.22
C THR A 91 -3.22 -14.16 -30.28
#